data_477f9239f983a021b9048a7bc15eea62
#
_entry.id   477f9239f983a021b9048a7bc15eea62
#
_cell.length_a   1.000
_cell.length_b   1.000
_cell.length_c   1.000
_cell.angle_alpha   90.00
_cell.angle_beta   90.00
_cell.angle_gamma   90.00
#
_symmetry.space_group_name_H-M   'P 1'
#
loop_
_entity.id
_entity.type
_entity.pdbx_description
1 polymer ?
#
loop_
_entity_poly.entity_id
_entity_poly.type
_entity_poly.pdbx_seq_one_letter_code
_entity_poly.pdbx_strand_id
1 'polypeptide(L)'
;MQRRDAGARQVDGLVLYAPWVDVTMTNPRIEEVQRRDRVLRVPGLVWAGRAWAADLDPTDPRVSPLYGDPSRLPPMRIFQGDADIVGPDVIEFARKAARAGVDVRLRVEPDGFHVYVLGVPTIPEAVAALDRSARFISGILTQA
;
A
#
# COMPACT_ATOMS: atom_id res chain seq x y z
N MET A 1 12.14 -0.05 3.40
CA MET A 1 12.88 0.87 4.29
C MET A 1 13.86 0.13 5.18
N GLN A 2 13.46 -0.70 6.13
CA GLN A 2 14.36 -1.35 7.10
C GLN A 2 15.58 -2.06 6.46
N ARG A 3 15.41 -2.83 5.38
CA ARG A 3 16.53 -3.49 4.68
C ARG A 3 17.52 -2.48 4.09
N ARG A 4 17.01 -1.39 3.48
CA ARG A 4 17.83 -0.30 2.95
C ARG A 4 18.64 0.36 4.07
N ASP A 5 17.98 0.68 5.18
CA ASP A 5 18.58 1.40 6.31
C ASP A 5 19.62 0.55 7.03
N ALA A 6 19.45 -0.78 6.99
CA ALA A 6 20.43 -1.75 7.47
C ALA A 6 21.57 -2.06 6.46
N GLY A 7 21.61 -1.38 5.30
CA GLY A 7 22.60 -1.66 4.24
C GLY A 7 22.43 -3.03 3.58
N ALA A 8 21.31 -3.72 3.81
CA ALA A 8 21.05 -5.04 3.23
C ALA A 8 20.55 -4.92 1.79
N ARG A 9 20.83 -5.96 0.98
CA ARG A 9 20.28 -6.02 -0.40
C ARG A 9 18.77 -5.84 -0.36
N GLN A 10 18.26 -4.88 -1.13
CA GLN A 10 16.84 -4.69 -1.33
C GLN A 10 16.31 -5.69 -2.38
N VAL A 11 14.99 -5.81 -2.45
CA VAL A 11 14.31 -6.49 -3.55
C VAL A 11 14.35 -5.60 -4.80
N ASP A 12 14.21 -6.21 -5.97
CA ASP A 12 14.35 -5.51 -7.26
C ASP A 12 13.06 -4.76 -7.66
N GLY A 13 11.93 -5.05 -7.02
CA GLY A 13 10.66 -4.36 -7.19
C GLY A 13 9.61 -4.76 -6.15
N LEU A 14 8.54 -3.96 -6.06
CA LEU A 14 7.44 -4.19 -5.13
C LEU A 14 6.09 -4.18 -5.87
N VAL A 15 5.26 -5.16 -5.59
CA VAL A 15 3.84 -5.15 -5.92
C VAL A 15 3.06 -5.09 -4.62
N LEU A 16 2.22 -4.08 -4.46
CA LEU A 16 1.47 -3.82 -3.24
C LEU A 16 -0.03 -3.81 -3.55
N TYR A 17 -0.79 -4.62 -2.83
CA TYR A 17 -2.25 -4.68 -2.92
C TYR A 17 -2.85 -4.15 -1.64
N ALA A 18 -3.53 -3.00 -1.72
CA ALA A 18 -4.14 -2.31 -0.59
C ALA A 18 -3.22 -2.25 0.66
N PRO A 19 -1.98 -1.74 0.54
CA PRO A 19 -1.03 -1.77 1.64
C PRO A 19 -1.50 -0.88 2.79
N TRP A 20 -1.48 -1.40 4.02
CA TRP A 20 -1.72 -0.60 5.20
C TRP A 20 -0.42 0.11 5.61
N VAL A 21 -0.32 1.39 5.27
CA VAL A 21 0.92 2.20 5.39
C VAL A 21 0.92 3.16 6.58
N ASP A 22 -0.22 3.30 7.27
CA ASP A 22 -0.39 4.06 8.51
C ASP A 22 -1.35 3.33 9.45
N VAL A 23 -0.84 2.83 10.56
CA VAL A 23 -1.66 2.12 11.55
C VAL A 23 -2.41 3.06 12.51
N THR A 24 -2.13 4.37 12.46
CA THR A 24 -2.80 5.35 13.32
C THR A 24 -4.25 5.60 12.91
N MET A 25 -4.58 5.40 11.63
CA MET A 25 -5.90 5.67 11.06
C MET A 25 -6.40 7.10 11.30
N THR A 26 -5.49 8.08 11.28
CA THR A 26 -5.78 9.48 11.63
C THR A 26 -6.02 10.40 10.44
N ASN A 27 -5.88 9.90 9.21
CA ASN A 27 -6.12 10.69 8.00
C ASN A 27 -7.59 11.15 7.95
N PRO A 28 -7.86 12.46 7.86
CA PRO A 28 -9.24 12.98 7.91
C PRO A 28 -10.11 12.51 6.73
N ARG A 29 -9.52 12.12 5.62
CA ARG A 29 -10.26 11.61 4.46
C ARG A 29 -10.82 10.20 4.67
N ILE A 30 -10.40 9.49 5.70
CA ILE A 30 -10.91 8.15 6.04
C ILE A 30 -12.40 8.19 6.33
N GLU A 31 -12.90 9.25 6.98
CA GLU A 31 -14.32 9.40 7.31
C GLU A 31 -15.21 9.39 6.06
N GLU A 32 -14.76 10.02 4.98
CA GLU A 32 -15.50 10.07 3.70
C GLU A 32 -15.61 8.67 3.08
N VAL A 33 -14.52 7.88 3.16
CA VAL A 33 -14.43 6.54 2.58
C VAL A 33 -15.14 5.50 3.44
N GLN A 34 -15.13 5.66 4.78
CA GLN A 34 -15.67 4.70 5.74
C GLN A 34 -17.12 4.27 5.44
N ARG A 35 -17.93 5.15 4.87
CA ARG A 35 -19.32 4.86 4.52
C ARG A 35 -19.44 3.88 3.35
N ARG A 36 -18.45 3.86 2.46
CA ARG A 36 -18.39 3.01 1.27
C ARG A 36 -17.64 1.70 1.52
N ASP A 37 -16.74 1.69 2.49
CA ASP A 37 -15.96 0.48 2.82
C ASP A 37 -16.88 -0.58 3.44
N ARG A 38 -16.94 -1.74 2.81
CA ARG A 38 -17.75 -2.88 3.24
C ARG A 38 -16.93 -3.96 3.96
N VAL A 39 -15.63 -3.81 4.00
CA VAL A 39 -14.68 -4.81 4.53
C VAL A 39 -14.09 -4.35 5.85
N LEU A 40 -13.56 -3.12 5.90
CA LEU A 40 -12.80 -2.62 7.03
C LEU A 40 -13.60 -1.61 7.87
N ARG A 41 -13.21 -1.48 9.13
CA ARG A 41 -13.75 -0.48 10.06
C ARG A 41 -12.63 0.12 10.91
N VAL A 42 -12.65 1.45 11.08
CA VAL A 42 -11.62 2.19 11.83
C VAL A 42 -11.37 1.62 13.22
N PRO A 43 -12.37 1.32 14.07
CA PRO A 43 -12.11 0.80 15.42
C PRO A 43 -11.30 -0.51 15.41
N GLY A 44 -11.61 -1.41 14.45
CA GLY A 44 -10.89 -2.68 14.29
C GLY A 44 -9.44 -2.47 13.88
N LEU A 45 -9.20 -1.55 12.92
CA LEU A 45 -7.84 -1.24 12.48
C LEU A 45 -7.04 -0.52 13.57
N VAL A 46 -7.64 0.42 14.31
CA VAL A 46 -6.95 1.07 15.44
C VAL A 46 -6.51 0.05 16.49
N TRP A 47 -7.38 -0.91 16.83
CA TRP A 47 -7.02 -1.99 17.75
C TRP A 47 -5.89 -2.86 17.18
N ALA A 48 -6.02 -3.31 15.94
CA ALA A 48 -5.01 -4.13 15.27
C ALA A 48 -3.67 -3.39 15.10
N GLY A 49 -3.74 -2.08 14.77
CA GLY A 49 -2.55 -1.22 14.64
C GLY A 49 -1.77 -1.08 15.95
N ARG A 50 -2.47 -0.92 17.08
CA ARG A 50 -1.84 -0.91 18.40
C ARG A 50 -1.19 -2.25 18.75
N ALA A 51 -1.90 -3.36 18.47
CA ALA A 51 -1.36 -4.69 18.68
C ALA A 51 -0.12 -4.97 17.80
N TRP A 52 -0.14 -4.49 16.55
CA TRP A 52 0.99 -4.61 15.63
C TRP A 52 2.18 -3.75 16.05
N ALA A 53 1.93 -2.52 16.51
CA ALA A 53 2.98 -1.60 16.97
C ALA A 53 3.68 -2.11 18.23
N ALA A 54 2.99 -2.90 19.07
CA ALA A 54 3.49 -3.35 20.38
C ALA A 54 3.99 -2.14 21.20
N ASP A 55 5.28 -2.13 21.55
CA ASP A 55 5.91 -1.05 22.33
C ASP A 55 6.43 0.12 21.46
N LEU A 56 6.25 0.04 20.13
CA LEU A 56 6.67 1.10 19.23
C LEU A 56 5.60 2.20 19.16
N ASP A 57 6.05 3.43 18.87
CA ASP A 57 5.12 4.49 18.50
C ASP A 57 4.39 4.09 17.21
N PRO A 58 3.05 4.22 17.12
CA PRO A 58 2.30 3.91 15.91
C PRO A 58 2.78 4.69 14.66
N THR A 59 3.46 5.82 14.84
CA THR A 59 4.07 6.60 13.75
C THR A 59 5.50 6.16 13.41
N ASP A 60 6.06 5.16 14.14
CA ASP A 60 7.37 4.63 13.81
C ASP A 60 7.36 4.05 12.37
N PRO A 61 8.32 4.43 11.50
CA PRO A 61 8.37 3.95 10.12
C PRO A 61 8.45 2.42 9.95
N ARG A 62 8.83 1.70 11.00
CA ARG A 62 8.82 0.23 11.00
C ARG A 62 7.42 -0.35 11.07
N VAL A 63 6.48 0.43 11.58
CA VAL A 63 5.06 0.09 11.73
C VAL A 63 4.21 0.81 10.71
N SER A 64 4.44 2.12 10.53
CA SER A 64 3.73 3.00 9.62
C SER A 64 4.69 3.60 8.58
N PRO A 65 4.92 2.92 7.45
CA PRO A 65 5.84 3.37 6.40
C PRO A 65 5.55 4.77 5.84
N LEU A 66 4.33 5.27 5.98
CA LEU A 66 3.94 6.62 5.58
C LEU A 66 4.83 7.69 6.22
N TYR A 67 5.26 7.50 7.46
CA TYR A 67 6.09 8.48 8.19
C TYR A 67 7.59 8.36 7.87
N GLY A 68 8.02 7.27 7.24
CA GLY A 68 9.42 7.04 6.90
C GLY A 68 9.89 7.80 5.65
N ASP A 69 11.18 7.77 5.39
CA ASP A 69 11.79 8.25 4.15
C ASP A 69 11.65 7.17 3.05
N PRO A 70 10.90 7.41 1.97
CA PRO A 70 10.74 6.46 0.88
C PRO A 70 11.87 6.51 -0.17
N SER A 71 12.84 7.43 -0.04
CA SER A 71 13.93 7.56 -1.01
C SER A 71 14.67 6.24 -1.21
N ARG A 72 15.13 6.00 -2.42
CA ARG A 72 15.88 4.78 -2.79
C ARG A 72 15.12 3.46 -2.54
N LEU A 73 13.79 3.50 -2.40
CA LEU A 73 12.99 2.28 -2.48
C LEU A 73 12.98 1.75 -3.92
N PRO A 74 12.84 0.43 -4.11
CA PRO A 74 12.76 -0.14 -5.45
C PRO A 74 11.50 0.31 -6.18
N PRO A 75 11.45 0.18 -7.52
CA PRO A 75 10.26 0.44 -8.30
C PRO A 75 9.04 -0.27 -7.72
N MET A 76 7.87 0.38 -7.74
CA MET A 76 6.68 -0.22 -7.16
C MET A 76 5.42 -0.02 -7.99
N ARG A 77 4.56 -1.03 -7.93
CA ARG A 77 3.20 -1.01 -8.49
C ARG A 77 2.23 -1.19 -7.35
N ILE A 78 1.32 -0.24 -7.20
CA ILE A 78 0.34 -0.21 -6.10
C ILE A 78 -1.06 -0.30 -6.69
N PHE A 79 -1.87 -1.22 -6.18
CA PHE A 79 -3.27 -1.40 -6.56
C PHE A 79 -4.14 -1.17 -5.34
N GLN A 80 -5.03 -0.18 -5.43
CA GLN A 80 -5.84 0.31 -4.32
C GLN A 80 -7.29 0.47 -4.77
N GLY A 81 -8.24 0.06 -3.94
CA GLY A 81 -9.65 0.38 -4.16
C GLY A 81 -10.00 1.77 -3.61
N ASP A 82 -10.90 2.51 -4.25
CA ASP A 82 -11.34 3.81 -3.75
C ASP A 82 -12.44 3.71 -2.68
N ALA A 83 -13.02 2.52 -2.49
CA ALA A 83 -13.96 2.20 -1.40
C ALA A 83 -13.27 1.48 -0.23
N ASP A 84 -12.00 1.75 0.01
CA ASP A 84 -11.16 1.14 1.03
C ASP A 84 -10.56 2.23 1.94
N ILE A 85 -10.79 2.13 3.26
CA ILE A 85 -10.40 3.16 4.23
C ILE A 85 -8.89 3.35 4.39
N VAL A 86 -8.04 2.41 3.96
CA VAL A 86 -6.58 2.62 3.91
C VAL A 86 -6.15 3.40 2.67
N GLY A 87 -7.05 3.59 1.70
CA GLY A 87 -6.77 4.25 0.42
C GLY A 87 -6.21 5.67 0.53
N PRO A 88 -6.75 6.57 1.38
CA PRO A 88 -6.21 7.92 1.55
C PRO A 88 -4.72 7.94 1.88
N ASP A 89 -4.28 7.08 2.79
CA ASP A 89 -2.88 6.98 3.22
C ASP A 89 -1.99 6.36 2.13
N VAL A 90 -2.52 5.37 1.41
CA VAL A 90 -1.83 4.77 0.26
C VAL A 90 -1.56 5.81 -0.84
N ILE A 91 -2.54 6.67 -1.13
CA ILE A 91 -2.40 7.75 -2.11
C ILE A 91 -1.33 8.75 -1.65
N GLU A 92 -1.32 9.09 -0.37
CA GLU A 92 -0.33 9.99 0.21
C GLU A 92 1.07 9.38 0.16
N PHE A 93 1.22 8.13 0.58
CA PHE A 93 2.48 7.38 0.51
C PHE A 93 3.02 7.30 -0.92
N ALA A 94 2.17 6.96 -1.89
CA ALA A 94 2.57 6.88 -3.30
C ALA A 94 3.08 8.23 -3.83
N ARG A 95 2.40 9.34 -3.49
CA ARG A 95 2.83 10.69 -3.84
C ARG A 95 4.16 11.06 -3.19
N LYS A 96 4.32 10.73 -1.91
CA LYS A 96 5.57 10.96 -1.16
C LYS A 96 6.74 10.19 -1.78
N ALA A 97 6.54 8.92 -2.12
CA ALA A 97 7.55 8.09 -2.76
C ALA A 97 7.93 8.62 -4.16
N ALA A 98 6.96 9.02 -4.97
CA ALA A 98 7.21 9.60 -6.28
C ALA A 98 8.00 10.92 -6.20
N ARG A 99 7.69 11.80 -5.23
CA ARG A 99 8.46 13.03 -4.97
C ARG A 99 9.90 12.75 -4.53
N ALA A 100 10.13 11.62 -3.87
CA ALA A 100 11.46 11.15 -3.47
C ALA A 100 12.24 10.43 -4.60
N GLY A 101 11.70 10.45 -5.84
CA GLY A 101 12.38 9.89 -7.02
C GLY A 101 12.15 8.40 -7.24
N VAL A 102 11.22 7.76 -6.53
CA VAL A 102 10.89 6.34 -6.72
C VAL A 102 9.97 6.17 -7.93
N ASP A 103 10.23 5.15 -8.78
CA ASP A 103 9.27 4.77 -9.85
C ASP A 103 8.02 4.12 -9.22
N VAL A 104 7.01 4.93 -8.98
CA VAL A 104 5.72 4.49 -8.42
C VAL A 104 4.64 4.59 -9.49
N ARG A 105 3.91 3.48 -9.67
CA ARG A 105 2.65 3.50 -10.41
C ARG A 105 1.52 3.06 -9.50
N LEU A 106 0.72 4.00 -9.08
CA LEU A 106 -0.51 3.76 -8.32
C LEU A 106 -1.69 3.64 -9.28
N ARG A 107 -2.45 2.56 -9.14
CA ARG A 107 -3.77 2.41 -9.74
C ARG A 107 -4.82 2.39 -8.63
N VAL A 108 -5.75 3.33 -8.71
CA VAL A 108 -6.93 3.39 -7.84
C VAL A 108 -8.12 2.89 -8.66
N GLU A 109 -8.75 1.82 -8.20
CA GLU A 109 -9.88 1.20 -8.88
C GLU A 109 -11.20 1.78 -8.33
N PRO A 110 -12.06 2.34 -9.19
CA PRO A 110 -13.37 2.83 -8.77
C PRO A 110 -14.20 1.71 -8.14
N ASP A 111 -14.88 2.02 -7.02
CA ASP A 111 -15.68 1.08 -6.22
C ASP A 111 -14.92 -0.17 -5.74
N GLY A 112 -13.61 -0.21 -5.94
CA GLY A 112 -12.75 -1.28 -5.46
C GLY A 112 -12.73 -1.33 -3.93
N PHE A 113 -12.99 -2.53 -3.39
CA PHE A 113 -12.92 -2.81 -1.95
C PHE A 113 -11.50 -3.18 -1.52
N HIS A 114 -11.29 -3.37 -0.22
CA HIS A 114 -9.99 -3.77 0.33
C HIS A 114 -9.48 -5.06 -0.30
N VAL A 115 -8.27 -5.00 -0.88
CA VAL A 115 -7.62 -6.11 -1.61
C VAL A 115 -8.52 -6.70 -2.71
N TYR A 116 -9.22 -5.86 -3.49
CA TYR A 116 -10.11 -6.31 -4.57
C TYR A 116 -9.43 -7.29 -5.54
N VAL A 117 -8.11 -7.26 -5.63
CA VAL A 117 -7.31 -8.17 -6.48
C VAL A 117 -7.52 -9.65 -6.12
N LEU A 118 -7.93 -9.97 -4.88
CA LEU A 118 -8.28 -11.34 -4.49
C LEU A 118 -9.56 -11.85 -5.16
N GLY A 119 -10.31 -10.99 -5.85
CA GLY A 119 -11.52 -11.39 -6.61
C GLY A 119 -11.26 -12.15 -7.90
N VAL A 120 -10.01 -12.53 -8.20
CA VAL A 120 -9.70 -13.39 -9.34
C VAL A 120 -10.32 -14.79 -9.16
N PRO A 121 -10.76 -15.44 -10.23
CA PRO A 121 -10.86 -14.95 -11.63
C PRO A 121 -12.17 -14.23 -11.95
N THR A 122 -13.00 -13.94 -10.96
CA THR A 122 -14.40 -13.52 -11.14
C THR A 122 -14.53 -12.02 -11.46
N ILE A 123 -13.64 -11.18 -10.90
CA ILE A 123 -13.68 -9.73 -11.05
C ILE A 123 -12.71 -9.31 -12.17
N PRO A 124 -13.18 -8.73 -13.29
CA PRO A 124 -12.31 -8.34 -14.40
C PRO A 124 -11.19 -7.36 -14.00
N GLU A 125 -11.47 -6.43 -13.12
CA GLU A 125 -10.50 -5.46 -12.58
C GLU A 125 -9.39 -6.15 -11.77
N ALA A 126 -9.74 -7.20 -11.04
CA ALA A 126 -8.78 -8.04 -10.29
C ALA A 126 -7.86 -8.80 -11.26
N VAL A 127 -8.43 -9.41 -12.30
CA VAL A 127 -7.65 -10.09 -13.36
C VAL A 127 -6.68 -9.10 -14.03
N ALA A 128 -7.17 -7.92 -14.40
CA ALA A 128 -6.34 -6.90 -15.03
C ALA A 128 -5.21 -6.38 -14.09
N ALA A 129 -5.47 -6.28 -12.78
CA ALA A 129 -4.46 -5.93 -11.79
C ALA A 129 -3.38 -7.01 -11.68
N LEU A 130 -3.78 -8.27 -11.63
CA LEU A 130 -2.86 -9.41 -11.58
C LEU A 130 -1.98 -9.50 -12.83
N ASP A 131 -2.56 -9.34 -14.03
CA ASP A 131 -1.84 -9.31 -15.29
C ASP A 131 -0.79 -8.18 -15.36
N ARG A 132 -1.14 -7.00 -14.85
CA ARG A 132 -0.20 -5.87 -14.76
C ARG A 132 0.95 -6.17 -13.79
N SER A 133 0.64 -6.83 -12.69
CA SER A 133 1.63 -7.26 -11.70
C SER A 133 2.59 -8.29 -12.31
N ALA A 134 2.06 -9.28 -13.02
CA ALA A 134 2.86 -10.31 -13.69
C ALA A 134 3.80 -9.69 -14.74
N ARG A 135 3.30 -8.77 -15.58
CA ARG A 135 4.16 -8.06 -16.56
C ARG A 135 5.27 -7.24 -15.90
N PHE A 136 4.96 -6.57 -14.78
CA PHE A 136 5.97 -5.83 -14.04
C PHE A 136 7.06 -6.73 -13.46
N ILE A 137 6.67 -7.84 -12.84
CA ILE A 137 7.61 -8.82 -12.27
C ILE A 137 8.47 -9.42 -13.37
N SER A 138 7.86 -9.85 -14.50
CA SER A 138 8.61 -10.40 -15.64
C SER A 138 9.62 -9.39 -16.20
N GLY A 139 9.23 -8.10 -16.30
CA GLY A 139 10.12 -7.04 -16.76
C GLY A 139 11.35 -6.83 -15.86
N ILE A 140 11.19 -7.00 -14.54
CA ILE A 140 12.30 -6.93 -13.59
C ILE A 140 13.23 -8.15 -13.75
N LEU A 141 12.66 -9.34 -13.82
CA LEU A 141 13.45 -10.59 -13.92
C LEU A 141 14.26 -10.71 -15.21
N THR A 142 13.83 -10.02 -16.28
CA THR A 142 14.57 -10.00 -17.55
C THR A 142 15.70 -8.97 -17.59
N GLN A 143 15.79 -8.09 -16.59
CA GLN A 143 16.83 -7.06 -16.48
C GLN A 143 17.90 -7.38 -15.42
N ALA A 144 17.66 -8.41 -14.63
CA ALA A 144 18.56 -8.91 -13.58
C ALA A 144 19.51 -9.97 -14.14
#